data_d6b54c6629c93f18c0308838d2e734e8
#
_entry.id   d6b54c6629c93f18c0308838d2e734e8
#
_cell.length_a   1.000
_cell.length_b   1.000
_cell.length_c   1.000
_cell.angle_alpha   90.00
_cell.angle_beta   90.00
_cell.angle_gamma   90.00
#
_symmetry.space_group_name_H-M   'P 1'
#
loop_
_entity.id
_entity.type
_entity.pdbx_description
1 polymer ?
#
loop_
_entity_poly.entity_id
_entity_poly.type
_entity_poly.pdbx_seq_one_letter_code
_entity_poly.pdbx_strand_id
1 'polypeptide(L)'
;MNKQTLPTAGRRRRPCVQIVRGLPGSGKSTLARRFDCLHLELDQRVTSGRIYRWSPKADKVAHQWLKNELYRKMVDDRIDLVVAGVMPRHDGTMGEIFANAFDAGYEVFVKTLGEHPFRESVHDVRPCDMARFRKLMMTDDEVREAVLADETAYSAKFRRWFTAHVHFDFVMPFESEVRNG
;
A
#
# COMPACT_ATOMS: atom_id res chain seq x y z
N MET A 1 0.06 16.50 37.50
CA MET A 1 0.22 15.19 36.86
C MET A 1 -1.16 14.69 36.44
N ASN A 2 -1.59 14.98 35.22
CA ASN A 2 -2.87 14.52 34.67
C ASN A 2 -2.63 13.18 33.96
N LYS A 3 -3.06 12.09 34.57
CA LYS A 3 -3.18 10.79 33.93
C LYS A 3 -4.35 10.88 32.95
N GLN A 4 -4.06 10.94 31.66
CA GLN A 4 -5.06 10.70 30.63
C GLN A 4 -5.45 9.23 30.73
N THR A 5 -6.66 9.00 31.23
CA THR A 5 -7.34 7.72 31.20
C THR A 5 -7.59 7.31 29.77
N LEU A 6 -6.99 6.19 29.35
CA LEU A 6 -7.32 5.53 28.08
C LEU A 6 -8.82 5.21 28.05
N PRO A 7 -9.52 5.42 26.94
CA PRO A 7 -10.93 5.10 26.85
C PRO A 7 -11.15 3.61 27.03
N THR A 8 -12.09 3.31 27.90
CA THR A 8 -12.63 2.01 28.30
C THR A 8 -12.92 1.08 27.13
N ALA A 9 -12.73 -0.20 27.36
CA ALA A 9 -12.99 -1.36 26.52
C ALA A 9 -14.32 -1.27 25.72
N GLY A 10 -14.25 -0.72 24.51
CA GLY A 10 -15.35 -0.67 23.59
C GLY A 10 -14.86 -0.98 22.19
N ARG A 11 -15.34 -2.05 21.57
CA ARG A 11 -15.09 -2.57 20.22
C ARG A 11 -13.59 -2.58 19.86
N ARG A 12 -12.98 -3.76 19.83
CA ARG A 12 -11.63 -3.92 19.26
C ARG A 12 -11.63 -3.24 17.90
N ARG A 13 -10.82 -2.19 17.77
CA ARG A 13 -10.59 -1.50 16.51
C ARG A 13 -10.18 -2.55 15.46
N ARG A 14 -10.78 -2.50 14.29
CA ARG A 14 -10.32 -3.34 13.18
C ARG A 14 -8.87 -3.01 12.87
N PRO A 15 -8.04 -4.01 12.57
CA PRO A 15 -6.70 -3.72 12.09
C PRO A 15 -6.78 -2.97 10.78
N CYS A 16 -5.76 -2.17 10.46
CA CYS A 16 -5.72 -1.41 9.24
C CYS A 16 -4.47 -1.71 8.41
N VAL A 17 -4.63 -1.67 7.09
CA VAL A 17 -3.51 -1.67 6.15
C VAL A 17 -3.54 -0.38 5.34
N GLN A 18 -2.38 0.24 5.22
CA GLN A 18 -2.20 1.45 4.44
C GLN A 18 -1.39 1.11 3.19
N ILE A 19 -1.93 1.42 2.02
CA ILE A 19 -1.28 1.25 0.73
C ILE A 19 -0.76 2.62 0.30
N VAL A 20 0.56 2.77 0.21
CA VAL A 20 1.20 3.96 -0.35
C VAL A 20 1.74 3.62 -1.73
N ARG A 21 1.04 4.05 -2.77
CA ARG A 21 1.40 3.75 -4.15
C ARG A 21 1.79 4.97 -4.96
N GLY A 22 2.48 4.78 -6.07
CA GLY A 22 2.91 5.85 -6.97
C GLY A 22 4.15 5.47 -7.76
N LEU A 23 4.57 6.32 -8.66
CA LEU A 23 5.72 6.08 -9.52
C LEU A 23 7.04 6.05 -8.72
N PRO A 24 8.11 5.45 -9.26
CA PRO A 24 9.45 5.58 -8.70
C PRO A 24 9.81 7.05 -8.47
N GLY A 25 10.45 7.39 -7.34
CA GLY A 25 10.79 8.77 -7.00
C GLY A 25 9.66 9.61 -6.39
N SER A 26 8.41 9.13 -6.32
CA SER A 26 7.27 9.89 -5.77
C SER A 26 7.30 10.11 -4.25
N GLY A 27 8.24 9.50 -3.52
CA GLY A 27 8.36 9.66 -2.07
C GLY A 27 7.60 8.63 -1.22
N LYS A 28 7.12 7.53 -1.80
CA LYS A 28 6.38 6.46 -1.11
C LYS A 28 7.05 5.96 0.16
N SER A 29 8.30 5.55 0.06
CA SER A 29 9.06 5.01 1.20
C SER A 29 9.29 6.07 2.29
N THR A 30 9.43 7.33 1.90
CA THR A 30 9.55 8.45 2.84
C THR A 30 8.23 8.65 3.60
N LEU A 31 7.10 8.57 2.90
CA LEU A 31 5.79 8.67 3.52
C LEU A 31 5.51 7.44 4.39
N ALA A 32 5.77 6.24 3.89
CA ALA A 32 5.51 4.99 4.61
C ALA A 32 6.25 4.91 5.96
N ARG A 33 7.49 5.44 6.04
CA ARG A 33 8.26 5.49 7.29
C ARG A 33 7.70 6.42 8.37
N ARG A 34 6.71 7.26 8.04
CA ARG A 34 6.06 8.16 9.01
C ARG A 34 4.92 7.47 9.79
N PHE A 35 4.53 6.28 9.38
CA PHE A 35 3.55 5.48 10.10
C PHE A 35 4.23 4.71 11.23
N ASP A 36 3.64 4.72 12.40
CA ASP A 36 4.08 3.92 13.57
C ASP A 36 3.50 2.50 13.48
N CYS A 37 3.88 1.78 12.42
CA CYS A 37 3.47 0.39 12.20
C CYS A 37 4.50 -0.33 11.31
N LEU A 38 4.31 -1.64 11.09
CA LEU A 38 5.19 -2.43 10.23
C LEU A 38 5.16 -1.90 8.80
N HIS A 39 6.34 -1.58 8.25
CA HIS A 39 6.51 -1.17 6.85
C HIS A 39 7.01 -2.34 6.00
N LEU A 40 6.26 -2.68 4.96
CA LEU A 40 6.63 -3.66 3.95
C LEU A 40 6.81 -2.98 2.59
N GLU A 41 7.90 -3.29 1.91
CA GLU A 41 8.23 -2.75 0.60
C GLU A 41 9.01 -3.79 -0.21
N LEU A 42 8.68 -3.93 -1.49
CA LEU A 42 9.33 -4.90 -2.38
C LEU A 42 10.85 -4.69 -2.44
N ASP A 43 11.26 -3.43 -2.50
CA ASP A 43 12.66 -3.02 -2.61
C ASP A 43 13.53 -3.47 -1.41
N GLN A 44 12.94 -3.76 -0.25
CA GLN A 44 13.65 -4.29 0.91
C GLN A 44 14.38 -5.62 0.61
N ARG A 45 13.91 -6.37 -0.38
CA ARG A 45 14.51 -7.66 -0.78
C ARG A 45 15.39 -7.57 -2.03
N VAL A 46 15.26 -6.52 -2.80
CA VAL A 46 16.07 -6.30 -4.01
C VAL A 46 17.34 -5.50 -3.69
N THR A 47 17.34 -4.81 -2.54
CA THR A 47 18.45 -3.98 -2.09
C THR A 47 19.38 -4.77 -1.17
N SER A 48 20.67 -4.85 -1.51
CA SER A 48 21.73 -5.37 -0.66
C SER A 48 22.62 -4.22 -0.18
N GLY A 49 22.47 -3.83 1.09
CA GLY A 49 23.11 -2.65 1.63
C GLY A 49 22.60 -1.38 0.94
N ARG A 50 23.51 -0.62 0.29
CA ARG A 50 23.16 0.61 -0.48
C ARG A 50 22.97 0.35 -1.97
N ILE A 51 23.13 -0.89 -2.44
CA ILE A 51 23.12 -1.22 -3.87
C ILE A 51 21.81 -1.89 -4.21
N TYR A 52 21.05 -1.25 -5.09
CA TYR A 52 19.86 -1.83 -5.71
C TYR A 52 20.28 -2.77 -6.85
N ARG A 53 19.97 -4.06 -6.74
CA ARG A 53 20.30 -5.07 -7.74
C ARG A 53 19.04 -5.72 -8.27
N TRP A 54 18.39 -5.05 -9.21
CA TRP A 54 17.24 -5.60 -9.88
C TRP A 54 17.62 -6.67 -10.91
N SER A 55 16.91 -7.77 -10.90
CA SER A 55 16.89 -8.76 -11.97
C SER A 55 15.51 -9.43 -11.98
N PRO A 56 15.05 -10.01 -13.12
CA PRO A 56 13.77 -10.73 -13.16
C PRO A 56 13.66 -11.85 -12.11
N LYS A 57 14.75 -12.52 -11.80
CA LYS A 57 14.79 -13.56 -10.75
C LYS A 57 14.67 -12.95 -9.35
N ALA A 58 15.38 -11.87 -9.06
CA ALA A 58 15.30 -11.18 -7.77
C ALA A 58 13.90 -10.59 -7.56
N ASP A 59 13.31 -10.02 -8.58
CA ASP A 59 11.96 -9.48 -8.56
C ASP A 59 10.92 -10.55 -8.23
N LYS A 60 10.96 -11.70 -8.90
CA LYS A 60 10.08 -12.84 -8.60
C LYS A 60 10.19 -13.32 -7.15
N VAL A 61 11.43 -13.42 -6.64
CA VAL A 61 11.67 -13.81 -5.24
C VAL A 61 11.14 -12.76 -4.26
N ALA A 62 11.34 -11.48 -4.57
CA ALA A 62 10.85 -10.39 -3.75
C ALA A 62 9.32 -10.34 -3.72
N HIS A 63 8.64 -10.53 -4.86
CA HIS A 63 7.18 -10.62 -4.91
C HIS A 63 6.65 -11.81 -4.10
N GLN A 64 7.26 -12.99 -4.22
CA GLN A 64 6.84 -14.16 -3.43
C GLN A 64 7.05 -13.93 -1.93
N TRP A 65 8.16 -13.31 -1.54
CA TRP A 65 8.40 -12.94 -0.15
C TRP A 65 7.33 -11.95 0.36
N LEU A 66 7.06 -10.88 -0.39
CA LEU A 66 6.06 -9.88 -0.01
C LEU A 66 4.68 -10.51 0.16
N LYS A 67 4.27 -11.37 -0.76
CA LYS A 67 3.01 -12.12 -0.67
C LYS A 67 2.92 -12.94 0.62
N ASN A 68 3.96 -13.69 0.95
CA ASN A 68 4.01 -14.51 2.16
C ASN A 68 3.98 -13.66 3.44
N GLU A 69 4.72 -12.53 3.45
CA GLU A 69 4.71 -11.61 4.60
C GLU A 69 3.36 -10.91 4.76
N LEU A 70 2.73 -10.49 3.66
CA LEU A 70 1.38 -9.91 3.70
C LEU A 70 0.39 -10.89 4.32
N TYR A 71 0.37 -12.14 3.84
CA TYR A 71 -0.51 -13.16 4.41
C TYR A 71 -0.25 -13.35 5.90
N ARG A 72 1.00 -13.63 6.28
CA ARG A 72 1.39 -13.85 7.67
C ARG A 72 1.03 -12.67 8.56
N LYS A 73 1.33 -11.45 8.15
CA LYS A 73 1.09 -10.25 8.96
C LYS A 73 -0.38 -9.85 9.04
N MET A 74 -1.14 -10.05 7.97
CA MET A 74 -2.55 -9.66 7.95
C MET A 74 -3.46 -10.77 8.47
N VAL A 75 -3.23 -12.02 8.09
CA VAL A 75 -4.14 -13.12 8.41
C VAL A 75 -3.78 -13.78 9.75
N ASP A 76 -2.51 -14.10 9.96
CA ASP A 76 -2.07 -14.80 11.17
C ASP A 76 -1.83 -13.83 12.33
N ASP A 77 -0.98 -12.81 12.15
CA ASP A 77 -0.59 -11.87 13.21
C ASP A 77 -1.66 -10.77 13.46
N ARG A 78 -2.43 -10.38 12.43
CA ARG A 78 -3.49 -9.35 12.46
C ARG A 78 -3.00 -8.00 13.00
N ILE A 79 -1.87 -7.53 12.52
CA ILE A 79 -1.27 -6.25 12.94
C ILE A 79 -1.53 -5.15 11.91
N ASP A 80 -1.49 -3.91 12.38
CA ASP A 80 -1.48 -2.74 11.49
C ASP A 80 -0.18 -2.70 10.68
N LEU A 81 -0.30 -2.37 9.38
CA LEU A 81 0.88 -2.28 8.52
C LEU A 81 0.71 -1.24 7.40
N VAL A 82 1.84 -0.79 6.87
CA VAL A 82 1.90 0.01 5.65
C VAL A 82 2.67 -0.74 4.58
N VAL A 83 2.13 -0.73 3.37
CA VAL A 83 2.75 -1.36 2.19
C VAL A 83 3.05 -0.27 1.16
N ALA A 84 4.33 -0.10 0.82
CA ALA A 84 4.75 0.86 -0.20
C ALA A 84 5.20 0.17 -1.48
N GLY A 85 4.82 0.71 -2.63
CA GLY A 85 5.20 0.14 -3.92
C GLY A 85 4.64 0.89 -5.11
N VAL A 86 5.02 0.51 -6.32
CA VAL A 86 4.47 1.12 -7.54
C VAL A 86 2.99 0.76 -7.68
N MET A 87 2.63 -0.51 -7.55
CA MET A 87 1.24 -1.04 -7.56
C MET A 87 0.35 -0.34 -8.61
N PRO A 88 0.65 -0.48 -9.91
CA PRO A 88 0.03 0.36 -10.93
C PRO A 88 -1.43 -0.02 -11.20
N ARG A 89 -1.85 -1.23 -10.83
CA ARG A 89 -3.16 -1.80 -11.14
C ARG A 89 -3.82 -2.39 -9.89
N HIS A 90 -5.12 -2.64 -9.97
CA HIS A 90 -5.93 -3.26 -8.90
C HIS A 90 -5.61 -4.74 -8.66
N ASP A 91 -5.00 -5.41 -9.64
CA ASP A 91 -4.53 -6.80 -9.57
C ASP A 91 -3.09 -6.90 -9.02
N GLY A 92 -2.53 -8.08 -8.94
CA GLY A 92 -1.19 -8.29 -8.38
C GLY A 92 -1.13 -7.99 -6.89
N THR A 93 -0.10 -7.28 -6.44
CA THR A 93 0.14 -7.00 -5.01
C THR A 93 -1.04 -6.27 -4.35
N MET A 94 -1.67 -5.33 -5.05
CA MET A 94 -2.83 -4.61 -4.52
C MET A 94 -4.03 -5.55 -4.35
N GLY A 95 -4.31 -6.39 -5.33
CA GLY A 95 -5.38 -7.40 -5.25
C GLY A 95 -5.16 -8.42 -4.12
N GLU A 96 -3.91 -8.82 -3.89
CA GLU A 96 -3.55 -9.69 -2.76
C GLU A 96 -3.78 -9.00 -1.41
N ILE A 97 -3.46 -7.70 -1.28
CA ILE A 97 -3.75 -6.93 -0.07
C ILE A 97 -5.27 -6.86 0.14
N PHE A 98 -6.04 -6.57 -0.90
CA PHE A 98 -7.50 -6.52 -0.79
C PHE A 98 -8.11 -7.87 -0.39
N ALA A 99 -7.63 -8.98 -0.97
CA ALA A 99 -8.10 -10.31 -0.61
C ALA A 99 -7.80 -10.65 0.86
N ASN A 100 -6.55 -10.47 1.30
CA ASN A 100 -6.17 -10.70 2.69
C ASN A 100 -6.92 -9.79 3.67
N ALA A 101 -7.15 -8.53 3.28
CA ALA A 101 -7.91 -7.57 4.09
C ALA A 101 -9.39 -7.98 4.23
N PHE A 102 -10.00 -8.47 3.16
CA PHE A 102 -11.35 -9.00 3.18
C PHE A 102 -11.47 -10.20 4.12
N ASP A 103 -10.57 -11.17 3.98
CA ASP A 103 -10.59 -12.41 4.78
C ASP A 103 -10.32 -12.15 6.26
N ALA A 104 -9.39 -11.24 6.56
CA ALA A 104 -9.00 -10.92 7.94
C ALA A 104 -9.79 -9.75 8.56
N GLY A 105 -10.66 -9.07 7.80
CA GLY A 105 -11.54 -8.00 8.29
C GLY A 105 -10.83 -6.68 8.58
N TYR A 106 -9.92 -6.28 7.69
CA TYR A 106 -9.19 -5.00 7.77
C TYR A 106 -10.00 -3.82 7.24
N GLU A 107 -9.65 -2.63 7.72
CA GLU A 107 -9.86 -1.37 7.01
C GLU A 107 -8.65 -1.10 6.10
N VAL A 108 -8.89 -0.67 4.87
CA VAL A 108 -7.84 -0.41 3.88
C VAL A 108 -7.83 1.06 3.51
N PHE A 109 -6.66 1.69 3.58
CA PHE A 109 -6.47 3.08 3.21
C PHE A 109 -5.46 3.15 2.06
N VAL A 110 -5.85 3.73 0.93
CA VAL A 110 -5.02 3.85 -0.27
C VAL A 110 -4.62 5.31 -0.46
N LYS A 111 -3.32 5.57 -0.51
CA LYS A 111 -2.76 6.88 -0.86
C LYS A 111 -1.93 6.75 -2.13
N THR A 112 -2.40 7.39 -3.19
CA THR A 112 -1.65 7.50 -4.45
C THR A 112 -0.86 8.81 -4.45
N LEU A 113 0.46 8.68 -4.63
CA LEU A 113 1.34 9.84 -4.74
C LEU A 113 1.54 10.19 -6.21
N GLY A 114 1.33 11.46 -6.54
CA GLY A 114 1.65 12.03 -7.83
C GLY A 114 3.15 12.01 -8.15
N GLU A 115 3.50 12.29 -9.40
CA GLU A 115 4.90 12.53 -9.77
C GLU A 115 5.43 13.75 -9.05
N HIS A 116 6.61 13.61 -8.48
CA HIS A 116 7.33 14.76 -7.93
C HIS A 116 8.34 15.24 -8.98
N PRO A 117 8.14 16.43 -9.58
CA PRO A 117 8.95 16.90 -10.72
C PRO A 117 10.44 17.08 -10.39
N PHE A 118 10.82 17.09 -9.12
CA PHE A 118 12.18 17.41 -8.67
C PHE A 118 12.90 16.28 -7.93
N ARG A 119 12.33 15.08 -7.88
CA ARG A 119 13.00 13.94 -7.24
C ARG A 119 13.36 12.89 -8.26
N GLU A 120 14.64 12.74 -8.48
CA GLU A 120 15.18 11.57 -9.17
C GLU A 120 14.88 10.30 -8.37
N SER A 121 14.61 9.22 -9.08
CA SER A 121 14.47 7.92 -8.45
C SER A 121 15.79 7.50 -7.80
N VAL A 122 15.76 7.18 -6.52
CA VAL A 122 16.95 6.67 -5.79
C VAL A 122 17.48 5.36 -6.40
N HIS A 123 16.69 4.70 -7.23
CA HIS A 123 16.96 3.38 -7.79
C HIS A 123 17.34 3.39 -9.28
N ASP A 124 17.67 4.55 -9.84
CA ASP A 124 18.13 4.70 -11.23
C ASP A 124 17.24 3.92 -12.24
N VAL A 125 15.92 4.14 -12.14
CA VAL A 125 14.93 3.46 -12.98
C VAL A 125 15.03 3.95 -14.41
N ARG A 126 15.22 3.02 -15.37
CA ARG A 126 15.38 3.35 -16.78
C ARG A 126 14.16 4.12 -17.32
N PRO A 127 14.36 5.09 -18.23
CA PRO A 127 13.28 5.89 -18.80
C PRO A 127 12.15 5.05 -19.44
N CYS A 128 12.48 3.92 -20.08
CA CYS A 128 11.49 3.00 -20.65
C CYS A 128 10.61 2.33 -19.60
N ASP A 129 11.17 1.99 -18.43
CA ASP A 129 10.40 1.41 -17.32
C ASP A 129 9.51 2.48 -16.67
N MET A 130 10.00 3.71 -16.55
CA MET A 130 9.17 4.84 -16.11
C MET A 130 7.99 5.09 -17.04
N ALA A 131 8.22 5.10 -18.35
CA ALA A 131 7.16 5.27 -19.36
C ALA A 131 6.12 4.13 -19.26
N ARG A 132 6.60 2.89 -19.06
CA ARG A 132 5.73 1.73 -18.84
C ARG A 132 4.89 1.89 -17.58
N PHE A 133 5.49 2.27 -16.46
CA PHE A 133 4.74 2.46 -15.21
C PHE A 133 3.70 3.56 -15.32
N ARG A 134 4.03 4.71 -15.95
CA ARG A 134 3.06 5.78 -16.23
C ARG A 134 1.86 5.27 -17.02
N LYS A 135 2.10 4.49 -18.07
CA LYS A 135 1.03 3.93 -18.91
C LYS A 135 0.15 2.93 -18.16
N LEU A 136 0.70 2.22 -17.18
CA LEU A 136 -0.03 1.19 -16.43
C LEU A 136 -0.69 1.73 -15.16
N MET A 137 -0.30 2.92 -14.70
CA MET A 137 -0.79 3.48 -13.44
C MET A 137 -2.26 3.88 -13.57
N MET A 138 -3.13 3.12 -12.96
CA MET A 138 -4.54 3.44 -12.83
C MET A 138 -4.75 4.54 -11.77
N THR A 139 -5.68 5.43 -12.01
CA THR A 139 -6.19 6.36 -10.99
C THR A 139 -6.92 5.58 -9.89
N ASP A 140 -7.22 6.24 -8.77
CA ASP A 140 -7.97 5.61 -7.68
C ASP A 140 -9.40 5.27 -8.09
N ASP A 141 -10.02 6.09 -8.94
CA ASP A 141 -11.34 5.83 -9.50
C ASP A 141 -11.31 4.64 -10.47
N GLU A 142 -10.34 4.56 -11.37
CA GLU A 142 -10.17 3.41 -12.26
C GLU A 142 -9.94 2.10 -11.49
N VAL A 143 -9.19 2.13 -10.38
CA VAL A 143 -9.03 0.96 -9.49
C VAL A 143 -10.37 0.56 -8.87
N ARG A 144 -11.12 1.54 -8.36
CA ARG A 144 -12.44 1.30 -7.76
C ARG A 144 -13.40 0.69 -8.77
N GLU A 145 -13.51 1.30 -9.95
CA GLU A 145 -14.39 0.83 -11.03
C GLU A 145 -14.00 -0.57 -11.49
N ALA A 146 -12.70 -0.86 -11.70
CA ALA A 146 -12.23 -2.17 -12.13
C ALA A 146 -12.58 -3.27 -11.12
N VAL A 147 -12.40 -3.02 -9.81
CA VAL A 147 -12.75 -4.00 -8.76
C VAL A 147 -14.26 -4.22 -8.70
N LEU A 148 -15.07 -3.18 -8.84
CA LEU A 148 -16.53 -3.29 -8.75
C LEU A 148 -17.15 -3.92 -10.01
N ALA A 149 -16.55 -3.76 -11.18
CA ALA A 149 -17.01 -4.30 -12.44
C ALA A 149 -16.59 -5.76 -12.66
N ASP A 150 -15.52 -6.23 -12.04
CA ASP A 150 -15.00 -7.59 -12.26
C ASP A 150 -15.75 -8.62 -11.40
N GLU A 151 -16.87 -9.10 -11.93
CA GLU A 151 -17.70 -10.13 -11.28
C GLU A 151 -17.08 -11.53 -11.31
N THR A 152 -16.10 -11.75 -12.16
CA THR A 152 -15.41 -13.03 -12.27
C THR A 152 -14.30 -13.17 -11.21
N ALA A 153 -13.58 -12.10 -10.93
CA ALA A 153 -12.52 -12.09 -9.92
C ALA A 153 -13.07 -11.81 -8.50
N TYR A 154 -14.15 -11.02 -8.39
CA TYR A 154 -14.64 -10.54 -7.10
C TYR A 154 -16.12 -10.87 -6.84
N SER A 155 -16.38 -11.65 -5.81
CA SER A 155 -17.74 -11.99 -5.41
C SER A 155 -18.56 -10.75 -5.01
N ALA A 156 -19.88 -10.82 -5.08
CA ALA A 156 -20.77 -9.75 -4.62
C ALA A 156 -20.55 -9.40 -3.13
N LYS A 157 -20.18 -10.37 -2.30
CA LYS A 157 -19.82 -10.14 -0.88
C LYS A 157 -18.54 -9.32 -0.75
N PHE A 158 -17.51 -9.64 -1.56
CA PHE A 158 -16.25 -8.90 -1.61
C PHE A 158 -16.50 -7.46 -2.09
N ARG A 159 -17.22 -7.24 -3.16
CA ARG A 159 -17.51 -5.89 -3.69
C ARG A 159 -18.25 -5.00 -2.68
N ARG A 160 -19.22 -5.55 -1.93
CA ARG A 160 -19.86 -4.81 -0.82
C ARG A 160 -18.89 -4.46 0.29
N TRP A 161 -18.04 -5.40 0.69
CA TRP A 161 -16.99 -5.13 1.66
C TRP A 161 -16.02 -4.06 1.15
N PHE A 162 -15.56 -4.17 -0.09
CA PHE A 162 -14.65 -3.21 -0.72
C PHE A 162 -15.19 -1.78 -0.66
N THR A 163 -16.46 -1.58 -1.04
CA THR A 163 -17.11 -0.27 -0.98
C THR A 163 -17.16 0.29 0.45
N ALA A 164 -17.33 -0.56 1.45
CA ALA A 164 -17.48 -0.13 2.84
C ALA A 164 -16.16 0.07 3.59
N HIS A 165 -15.06 -0.57 3.15
CA HIS A 165 -13.83 -0.70 3.93
C HIS A 165 -12.56 -0.29 3.18
N VAL A 166 -12.64 0.10 1.90
CA VAL A 166 -11.50 0.61 1.13
C VAL A 166 -11.67 2.09 0.87
N HIS A 167 -10.76 2.89 1.40
CA HIS A 167 -10.81 4.36 1.41
C HIS A 167 -9.65 4.92 0.58
N PHE A 168 -9.96 5.67 -0.48
CA PHE A 168 -8.97 6.26 -1.38
C PHE A 168 -8.65 7.72 -1.05
N ASP A 169 -9.61 8.47 -0.53
CA ASP A 169 -9.52 9.92 -0.34
C ASP A 169 -9.26 10.32 1.11
N PHE A 170 -8.52 9.50 1.86
CA PHE A 170 -8.29 9.85 3.25
C PHE A 170 -7.09 10.80 3.41
N VAL A 171 -7.24 11.76 4.34
CA VAL A 171 -6.16 12.68 4.73
C VAL A 171 -5.30 11.99 5.77
N MET A 172 -3.99 11.94 5.52
CA MET A 172 -3.04 11.38 6.49
C MET A 172 -3.06 12.20 7.78
N PRO A 173 -3.08 11.58 8.96
CA PRO A 173 -3.15 12.31 10.24
C PRO A 173 -2.07 13.39 10.40
N PHE A 174 -0.91 13.20 9.80
CA PHE A 174 0.23 14.13 9.86
C PHE A 174 0.30 15.12 8.66
N GLU A 175 -0.58 15.02 7.66
CA GLU A 175 -0.67 16.04 6.59
C GLU A 175 -1.30 17.35 7.11
N SER A 176 -2.10 17.27 8.18
CA SER A 176 -2.68 18.46 8.83
C SER A 176 -1.66 19.31 9.58
N GLU A 177 -0.54 18.73 10.05
CA GLU A 177 0.50 19.45 10.78
C GLU A 177 1.40 20.28 9.85
N VAL A 178 1.55 19.86 8.58
CA VAL A 178 2.43 20.55 7.61
C VAL A 178 1.78 21.80 7.01
N ARG A 179 0.43 21.92 7.06
CA ARG A 179 -0.28 23.10 6.51
C ARG A 179 -0.36 24.27 7.47
N ASN A 180 0.03 24.10 8.73
CA ASN A 180 -0.05 25.13 9.78
C ASN A 180 1.32 25.58 10.29
N GLY A 181 2.41 25.31 9.58
CA GLY A 181 3.79 25.71 9.91
C GLY A 181 4.33 26.78 8.98
#